data_ed956ba01d215a9aa1ed60c773f245d4
#
_entry.id   ed956ba01d215a9aa1ed60c773f245d4
#
_cell.length_a   1.000
_cell.length_b   1.000
_cell.length_c   1.000
_cell.angle_alpha   90.00
_cell.angle_beta   90.00
_cell.angle_gamma   90.00
#
_symmetry.space_group_name_H-M   'P 1'
#
loop_
_entity.id
_entity.type
_entity.pdbx_description
1 polymer ?
#
loop_
_entity_poly.entity_id
_entity_poly.type
_entity_poly.pdbx_seq_one_letter_code
_entity_poly.pdbx_strand_id
1 'polypeptide(L)'
;MRHKKSGRKFGRNASHRNAMLRNMARSLFIHERIRTTEHKAKELRGVVEHLVTLAQTDSVHARRLVYKVLENHQLVARLFDEIAPRFKGQPGGYTRVVKMGLPRAGDCAAMAVIELTRQAGEDAPKAAAPAPVETPATPEAPQE
;
A
#
# COMPACT_ATOMS: atom_id res chain seq x y z
N MET A 1 -5.12 24.74 20.06
CA MET A 1 -4.87 24.60 18.61
C MET A 1 -3.98 23.39 18.32
N ARG A 2 -4.22 22.65 17.22
CA ARG A 2 -3.47 21.43 16.84
C ARG A 2 -2.60 21.68 15.58
N HIS A 3 -1.81 22.73 15.59
CA HIS A 3 -0.93 23.02 14.45
C HIS A 3 0.13 21.92 14.29
N LYS A 4 0.32 21.43 13.05
CA LYS A 4 1.29 20.38 12.67
C LYS A 4 1.17 19.05 13.45
N LYS A 5 0.05 18.81 14.15
CA LYS A 5 -0.22 17.54 14.84
C LYS A 5 -1.16 16.71 13.98
N SER A 6 -0.61 15.74 13.25
CA SER A 6 -1.35 14.75 12.48
C SER A 6 -1.40 13.41 13.24
N GLY A 7 -2.20 12.49 12.74
CA GLY A 7 -2.30 11.14 13.27
C GLY A 7 -3.46 10.91 14.23
N ARG A 8 -4.03 9.71 14.14
CA ARG A 8 -5.15 9.26 14.97
C ARG A 8 -4.65 8.58 16.23
N LYS A 9 -5.29 8.84 17.36
CA LYS A 9 -4.90 8.24 18.65
C LYS A 9 -5.32 6.78 18.78
N PHE A 10 -6.41 6.34 18.17
CA PHE A 10 -6.98 4.97 18.27
C PHE A 10 -7.31 4.51 19.70
N GLY A 11 -7.61 5.44 20.60
CA GLY A 11 -7.82 5.10 22.00
C GLY A 11 -6.60 4.48 22.70
N ARG A 12 -5.37 4.73 22.19
CA ARG A 12 -4.12 4.12 22.66
C ARG A 12 -3.11 5.18 23.09
N ASN A 13 -2.24 4.83 24.05
CA ASN A 13 -1.06 5.63 24.34
C ASN A 13 -0.05 5.58 23.15
N ALA A 14 0.98 6.42 23.19
CA ALA A 14 1.91 6.55 22.07
C ALA A 14 2.68 5.26 21.78
N SER A 15 3.18 4.58 22.84
CA SER A 15 3.97 3.35 22.68
C SER A 15 3.12 2.21 22.09
N HIS A 16 1.92 1.98 22.61
CA HIS A 16 1.01 0.95 22.09
C HIS A 16 0.57 1.24 20.65
N ARG A 17 0.30 2.51 20.31
CA ARG A 17 -0.03 2.90 18.93
C ARG A 17 1.12 2.62 17.97
N ASN A 18 2.34 2.99 18.36
CA ASN A 18 3.52 2.74 17.53
C ASN A 18 3.78 1.25 17.37
N ALA A 19 3.67 0.45 18.44
CA ALA A 19 3.79 -1.01 18.36
C ALA A 19 2.74 -1.62 17.42
N MET A 20 1.49 -1.16 17.49
CA MET A 20 0.42 -1.61 16.59
C MET A 20 0.77 -1.32 15.12
N LEU A 21 1.21 -0.09 14.80
CA LEU A 21 1.56 0.28 13.42
C LEU A 21 2.80 -0.48 12.92
N ARG A 22 3.81 -0.71 13.77
CA ARG A 22 4.98 -1.54 13.45
C ARG A 22 4.57 -2.98 13.11
N ASN A 23 3.74 -3.60 13.92
CA ASN A 23 3.26 -4.96 13.67
C ASN A 23 2.46 -5.04 12.36
N MET A 24 1.61 -4.06 12.09
CA MET A 24 0.88 -3.98 10.83
C MET A 24 1.81 -3.78 9.63
N ALA A 25 2.86 -2.96 9.76
CA ALA A 25 3.86 -2.77 8.71
C ALA A 25 4.63 -4.08 8.43
N ARG A 26 5.02 -4.82 9.48
CA ARG A 26 5.63 -6.16 9.33
C ARG A 26 4.71 -7.10 8.57
N SER A 27 3.44 -7.18 8.96
CA SER A 27 2.46 -8.03 8.28
C SER A 27 2.27 -7.62 6.81
N LEU A 28 2.28 -6.33 6.51
CA LEU A 28 2.15 -5.85 5.14
C LEU A 28 3.37 -6.24 4.28
N PHE A 29 4.59 -6.15 4.81
CA PHE A 29 5.79 -6.58 4.07
C PHE A 29 5.92 -8.10 3.95
N ILE A 30 5.26 -8.89 4.84
CA ILE A 30 5.22 -10.36 4.71
C ILE A 30 4.21 -10.78 3.65
N HIS A 31 3.00 -10.23 3.71
CA HIS A 31 1.86 -10.67 2.90
C HIS A 31 1.58 -9.78 1.68
N GLU A 32 2.27 -8.64 1.55
CA GLU A 32 2.08 -7.59 0.54
C GLU A 32 0.66 -7.00 0.48
N ARG A 33 -0.30 -7.62 1.18
CA ARG A 33 -1.71 -7.26 1.27
C ARG A 33 -2.28 -7.65 2.62
N ILE A 34 -2.92 -6.71 3.33
CA ILE A 34 -3.59 -6.99 4.60
C ILE A 34 -4.97 -6.34 4.66
N ARG A 35 -5.89 -7.01 5.35
CA ARG A 35 -7.23 -6.51 5.65
C ARG A 35 -7.28 -5.90 7.04
N THR A 36 -7.78 -4.66 7.17
CA THR A 36 -7.89 -3.98 8.46
C THR A 36 -9.00 -2.94 8.42
N THR A 37 -9.22 -2.19 9.51
CA THR A 37 -10.18 -1.09 9.50
C THR A 37 -9.66 0.08 8.67
N GLU A 38 -10.55 0.79 7.99
CA GLU A 38 -10.21 1.92 7.09
C GLU A 38 -9.28 2.94 7.76
N HIS A 39 -9.56 3.28 9.01
CA HIS A 39 -8.76 4.27 9.72
C HIS A 39 -7.33 3.82 10.00
N LYS A 40 -7.14 2.52 10.33
CA LYS A 40 -5.81 1.95 10.54
C LYS A 40 -5.03 1.85 9.22
N ALA A 41 -5.70 1.45 8.13
CA ALA A 41 -5.08 1.39 6.81
C ALA A 41 -4.55 2.77 6.39
N LYS A 42 -5.34 3.83 6.58
CA LYS A 42 -4.94 5.21 6.25
C LYS A 42 -3.74 5.71 7.04
N GLU A 43 -3.63 5.39 8.33
CA GLU A 43 -2.47 5.77 9.14
C GLU A 43 -1.24 4.93 8.84
N LEU A 44 -1.43 3.63 8.57
CA LEU A 44 -0.36 2.72 8.23
C LEU A 44 0.36 3.15 6.95
N ARG A 45 -0.37 3.72 5.97
CA ARG A 45 0.19 4.21 4.71
C ARG A 45 1.40 5.11 4.93
N GLY A 46 1.31 6.11 5.81
CA GLY A 46 2.42 7.03 6.07
C GLY A 46 3.67 6.33 6.61
N VAL A 47 3.51 5.33 7.48
CA VAL A 47 4.63 4.56 8.03
C VAL A 47 5.29 3.69 6.96
N VAL A 48 4.49 2.98 6.17
CA VAL A 48 4.99 2.08 5.12
C VAL A 48 5.66 2.86 3.99
N GLU A 49 5.04 3.94 3.52
CA GLU A 49 5.61 4.77 2.46
C GLU A 49 6.96 5.37 2.87
N HIS A 50 7.09 5.81 4.11
CA HIS A 50 8.39 6.28 4.62
C HIS A 50 9.46 5.18 4.61
N LEU A 51 9.11 3.94 5.01
CA LEU A 51 10.04 2.81 4.99
C LEU A 51 10.47 2.43 3.57
N VAL A 52 9.54 2.44 2.61
CA VAL A 52 9.86 2.16 1.19
C VAL A 52 10.75 3.27 0.61
N THR A 53 10.47 4.54 0.91
CA THR A 53 11.34 5.65 0.49
C THR A 53 12.76 5.52 1.02
N LEU A 54 12.93 5.17 2.30
CA LEU A 54 14.26 4.90 2.88
C LEU A 54 14.96 3.72 2.20
N ALA A 55 14.20 2.70 1.81
CA ALA A 55 14.75 1.51 1.19
C ALA A 55 15.18 1.71 -0.28
N GLN A 56 14.74 2.79 -0.93
CA GLN A 56 15.20 3.13 -2.29
C GLN A 56 16.70 3.50 -2.32
N THR A 57 17.24 3.97 -1.20
CA THR A 57 18.66 4.26 -1.06
C THR A 57 19.32 3.16 -0.26
N ASP A 58 19.98 2.21 -0.92
CA ASP A 58 20.65 1.11 -0.22
C ASP A 58 21.93 1.63 0.45
N SER A 59 21.82 1.93 1.73
CA SER A 59 22.93 2.31 2.58
C SER A 59 22.81 1.62 3.96
N VAL A 60 23.93 1.39 4.61
CA VAL A 60 23.95 0.83 5.98
C VAL A 60 23.12 1.70 6.92
N HIS A 61 23.15 3.01 6.75
CA HIS A 61 22.35 3.95 7.55
C HIS A 61 20.84 3.73 7.34
N ALA A 62 20.39 3.64 6.08
CA ALA A 62 18.99 3.39 5.75
C ALA A 62 18.52 2.03 6.32
N ARG A 63 19.32 0.96 6.15
CA ARG A 63 19.03 -0.36 6.72
C ARG A 63 18.88 -0.31 8.25
N ARG A 64 19.72 0.46 8.96
CA ARG A 64 19.60 0.67 10.42
C ARG A 64 18.33 1.44 10.82
N LEU A 65 17.94 2.47 10.05
CA LEU A 65 16.71 3.21 10.31
C LEU A 65 15.47 2.34 10.11
N VAL A 66 15.43 1.54 9.05
CA VAL A 66 14.33 0.60 8.79
C VAL A 66 14.28 -0.48 9.88
N TYR A 67 15.45 -1.00 10.31
CA TYR A 67 15.51 -1.98 11.39
C TYR A 67 14.92 -1.48 12.71
N LYS A 68 15.09 -0.20 13.07
CA LYS A 68 14.46 0.41 14.26
C LYS A 68 12.92 0.27 14.27
N VAL A 69 12.31 0.15 13.09
CA VAL A 69 10.86 0.00 12.96
C VAL A 69 10.47 -1.45 12.80
N LEU A 70 11.14 -2.20 11.93
CA LEU A 70 10.77 -3.59 11.63
C LEU A 70 11.32 -4.60 12.64
N GLU A 71 12.45 -4.32 13.30
CA GLU A 71 13.10 -5.15 14.32
C GLU A 71 13.26 -6.64 13.89
N ASN A 72 13.40 -6.88 12.58
CA ASN A 72 13.56 -8.19 11.98
C ASN A 72 14.49 -8.10 10.77
N HIS A 73 15.64 -8.76 10.83
CA HIS A 73 16.65 -8.72 9.77
C HIS A 73 16.17 -9.30 8.44
N GLN A 74 15.38 -10.38 8.48
CA GLN A 74 14.84 -11.02 7.27
C GLN A 74 13.88 -10.10 6.54
N LEU A 75 13.02 -9.38 7.28
CA LEU A 75 12.10 -8.40 6.67
C LEU A 75 12.82 -7.17 6.14
N VAL A 76 13.91 -6.75 6.79
CA VAL A 76 14.75 -5.67 6.26
C VAL A 76 15.40 -6.12 4.95
N ALA A 77 16.01 -7.30 4.90
CA ALA A 77 16.59 -7.85 3.69
C ALA A 77 15.53 -7.92 2.58
N ARG A 78 14.37 -8.51 2.84
CA ARG A 78 13.26 -8.60 1.88
C ARG A 78 12.79 -7.23 1.36
N LEU A 79 12.73 -6.22 2.24
CA LEU A 79 12.33 -4.87 1.84
C LEU A 79 13.34 -4.26 0.87
N PHE A 80 14.66 -4.39 1.12
CA PHE A 80 15.69 -3.80 0.27
C PHE A 80 15.94 -4.60 -1.01
N ASP A 81 15.90 -5.93 -0.93
CA ASP A 81 16.31 -6.80 -2.02
C ASP A 81 15.16 -7.16 -2.97
N GLU A 82 13.92 -7.27 -2.45
CA GLU A 82 12.76 -7.68 -3.26
C GLU A 82 11.76 -6.54 -3.51
N ILE A 83 11.38 -5.77 -2.47
CA ILE A 83 10.27 -4.83 -2.54
C ILE A 83 10.72 -3.48 -3.11
N ALA A 84 11.77 -2.87 -2.55
CA ALA A 84 12.22 -1.55 -2.95
C ALA A 84 12.62 -1.44 -4.43
N PRO A 85 13.28 -2.44 -5.05
CA PRO A 85 13.62 -2.39 -6.47
C PRO A 85 12.40 -2.23 -7.39
N ARG A 86 11.24 -2.80 -7.01
CA ARG A 86 10.00 -2.67 -7.79
C ARG A 86 9.52 -1.23 -7.89
N PHE A 87 9.82 -0.40 -6.89
CA PHE A 87 9.41 1.00 -6.80
C PHE A 87 10.50 1.99 -7.23
N LYS A 88 11.60 1.51 -7.77
CA LYS A 88 12.71 2.38 -8.21
C LYS A 88 12.21 3.40 -9.24
N GLY A 89 12.54 4.68 -9.00
CA GLY A 89 12.11 5.79 -9.86
C GLY A 89 10.69 6.31 -9.60
N GLN A 90 9.92 5.68 -8.71
CA GLN A 90 8.61 6.19 -8.31
C GLN A 90 8.76 7.13 -7.11
N PRO A 91 8.25 8.38 -7.15
CA PRO A 91 8.45 9.38 -6.09
C PRO A 91 7.50 9.22 -4.90
N GLY A 92 6.63 8.21 -4.88
CA GLY A 92 5.64 7.96 -3.82
C GLY A 92 4.47 7.11 -4.29
N GLY A 93 3.45 6.96 -3.42
CA GLY A 93 2.25 6.18 -3.75
C GLY A 93 2.52 4.68 -3.86
N TYR A 94 3.37 4.15 -2.99
CA TYR A 94 3.76 2.73 -2.99
C TYR A 94 2.67 1.83 -2.45
N THR A 95 1.66 2.41 -1.80
CA THR A 95 0.54 1.66 -1.22
C THR A 95 -0.80 2.14 -1.74
N ARG A 96 -1.74 1.21 -1.86
CA ARG A 96 -3.13 1.47 -2.23
C ARG A 96 -4.05 0.99 -1.11
N VAL A 97 -5.06 1.79 -0.77
CA VAL A 97 -6.10 1.45 0.21
C VAL A 97 -7.43 1.31 -0.52
N VAL A 98 -7.96 0.10 -0.56
CA VAL A 98 -9.24 -0.23 -1.18
C VAL A 98 -10.27 -0.42 -0.07
N LYS A 99 -11.35 0.37 -0.08
CA LYS A 99 -12.45 0.21 0.87
C LYS A 99 -13.24 -1.03 0.55
N MET A 100 -13.62 -1.78 1.57
CA MET A 100 -14.54 -2.89 1.43
C MET A 100 -15.98 -2.38 1.55
N GLY A 101 -16.87 -2.87 0.69
CA GLY A 101 -18.26 -2.45 0.71
C GLY A 101 -19.03 -2.92 1.94
N LEU A 102 -18.64 -4.08 2.50
CA LEU A 102 -19.31 -4.65 3.67
C LEU A 102 -18.54 -4.32 4.95
N PRO A 103 -19.21 -3.80 5.98
CA PRO A 103 -18.63 -3.60 7.31
C PRO A 103 -18.34 -4.94 7.99
N ARG A 104 -17.55 -4.90 9.06
CA ARG A 104 -17.25 -6.09 9.85
C ARG A 104 -18.48 -6.53 10.64
N ALA A 105 -18.79 -7.84 10.61
CA ALA A 105 -19.84 -8.40 11.45
C ALA A 105 -19.52 -8.17 12.93
N GLY A 106 -20.53 -7.83 13.71
CA GLY A 106 -20.46 -7.56 15.14
C GLY A 106 -20.41 -6.07 15.47
N ASP A 107 -19.37 -5.35 15.07
CA ASP A 107 -19.18 -3.94 15.43
C ASP A 107 -19.41 -2.94 14.27
N CYS A 108 -19.84 -3.42 13.12
CA CYS A 108 -20.07 -2.61 11.91
C CYS A 108 -18.91 -1.69 11.52
N ALA A 109 -17.67 -2.03 11.90
CA ALA A 109 -16.50 -1.23 11.55
C ALA A 109 -16.25 -1.22 10.04
N ALA A 110 -16.01 -0.04 9.47
CA ALA A 110 -15.64 0.11 8.08
C ALA A 110 -14.27 -0.57 7.82
N MET A 111 -14.26 -1.54 6.90
CA MET A 111 -13.08 -2.32 6.56
C MET A 111 -12.41 -1.82 5.28
N ALA A 112 -11.11 -2.00 5.21
CA ALA A 112 -10.33 -1.73 4.01
C ALA A 112 -9.19 -2.75 3.87
N VAL A 113 -8.75 -2.92 2.64
CA VAL A 113 -7.53 -3.64 2.29
C VAL A 113 -6.46 -2.60 1.99
N ILE A 114 -5.29 -2.74 2.59
CA ILE A 114 -4.09 -2.01 2.18
C ILE A 114 -3.14 -2.99 1.52
N GLU A 115 -2.60 -2.61 0.38
CA GLU A 115 -1.72 -3.43 -0.44
C GLU A 115 -0.62 -2.59 -1.06
N LEU A 116 0.49 -3.23 -1.45
CA LEU A 116 1.53 -2.62 -2.25
C LEU A 116 1.01 -2.47 -3.69
N THR A 117 1.30 -1.34 -4.34
CA THR A 117 0.83 -1.06 -5.71
C THR A 117 1.54 -1.92 -6.76
N ARG A 118 2.71 -2.46 -6.44
CA ARG A 118 3.45 -3.44 -7.24
C ARG A 118 3.69 -4.67 -6.39
N GLN A 119 2.95 -5.75 -6.68
CA GLN A 119 3.05 -7.02 -5.97
C GLN A 119 4.00 -7.99 -6.70
N ALA A 120 4.52 -8.97 -5.96
CA ALA A 120 5.32 -10.03 -6.57
C ALA A 120 4.46 -10.79 -7.60
N GLY A 121 4.87 -10.79 -8.86
CA GLY A 121 4.15 -11.45 -9.95
C GLY A 121 3.26 -10.55 -10.83
N GLU A 122 3.08 -9.26 -10.50
CA GLU A 122 2.34 -8.31 -11.34
C GLU A 122 3.23 -7.49 -12.28
N ASP A 123 4.52 -7.77 -12.38
CA ASP A 123 5.46 -7.08 -13.28
C ASP A 123 5.36 -7.51 -14.76
N ALA A 124 4.31 -8.18 -15.17
CA ALA A 124 3.92 -8.21 -16.58
C ALA A 124 3.20 -6.89 -16.89
N PRO A 125 3.64 -6.09 -17.88
CA PRO A 125 2.89 -4.91 -18.30
C PRO A 125 1.50 -5.38 -18.70
N LYS A 126 0.48 -5.02 -17.90
CA LYS A 126 -0.91 -5.24 -18.28
C LYS A 126 -1.10 -4.46 -19.56
N ALA A 127 -1.09 -5.20 -20.69
CA ALA A 127 -1.34 -4.65 -22.01
C ALA A 127 -2.53 -3.71 -21.93
N ALA A 128 -2.37 -2.53 -22.50
CA ALA A 128 -3.42 -1.52 -22.58
C ALA A 128 -4.73 -2.20 -22.99
N ALA A 129 -5.80 -1.86 -22.29
CA ALA A 129 -7.13 -2.33 -22.63
C ALA A 129 -7.35 -2.08 -24.14
N PRO A 130 -7.89 -3.04 -24.91
CA PRO A 130 -8.16 -2.82 -26.32
C PRO A 130 -9.09 -1.60 -26.45
N ALA A 131 -8.72 -0.69 -27.34
CA ALA A 131 -9.53 0.44 -27.70
C ALA A 131 -10.95 -0.02 -28.10
N PRO A 132 -12.00 0.75 -27.84
CA PRO A 132 -13.34 0.39 -28.27
C PRO A 132 -13.33 0.14 -29.78
N VAL A 133 -13.77 -1.04 -30.17
CA VAL A 133 -13.96 -1.40 -31.58
C VAL A 133 -15.06 -0.48 -32.11
N GLU A 134 -14.71 0.46 -32.97
CA GLU A 134 -15.68 1.18 -33.79
C GLU A 134 -16.47 0.15 -34.60
N THR A 135 -17.76 0.08 -34.36
CA THR A 135 -18.69 -0.69 -35.17
C THR A 135 -18.76 -0.04 -36.56
N PRO A 136 -18.48 -0.78 -37.65
CA PRO A 136 -18.64 -0.23 -38.98
C PRO A 136 -20.12 0.10 -39.25
N ALA A 137 -20.34 1.32 -39.72
CA ALA A 137 -21.65 1.79 -40.13
C ALA A 137 -22.26 0.85 -41.19
N THR A 138 -23.48 0.44 -40.95
CA THR A 138 -24.34 -0.28 -41.89
C THR A 138 -24.52 0.54 -43.16
N PRO A 139 -24.29 0.03 -44.35
CA PRO A 139 -24.62 0.75 -45.58
C PRO A 139 -26.13 0.78 -45.77
N GLU A 140 -26.62 1.97 -45.99
CA GLU A 140 -28.00 2.32 -46.34
C GLU A 140 -28.33 1.69 -47.68
N ALA A 141 -29.44 0.90 -47.78
CA ALA A 141 -29.93 0.30 -49.02
C ALA A 141 -30.60 1.38 -49.90
N PRO A 142 -30.45 1.34 -51.23
CA PRO A 142 -31.10 2.27 -52.11
C PRO A 142 -32.59 1.94 -52.23
N GLN A 143 -33.43 2.97 -52.13
CA GLN A 143 -34.86 2.92 -52.48
C GLN A 143 -35.04 3.07 -53.96
N GLU A 144 -35.73 2.10 -54.54
CA GLU A 144 -36.53 2.26 -55.76
C GLU A 144 -37.99 2.46 -55.39
#